data_73143e8511c95128153a64ada35bdd54
#
_entry.id   73143e8511c95128153a64ada35bdd54
#
_cell.length_a   1.000
_cell.length_b   1.000
_cell.length_c   1.000
_cell.angle_alpha   90.00
_cell.angle_beta   90.00
_cell.angle_gamma   90.00
#
_symmetry.space_group_name_H-M   'P 1'
#
loop_
_entity.id
_entity.type
_entity.pdbx_description
1 polymer ?
#
loop_
_entity_poly.entity_id
_entity_poly.type
_entity_poly.pdbx_seq_one_letter_code
_entity_poly.pdbx_strand_id
1 'polypeptide(L)'
;MKGLTSLLIFVGLAFNVSGQEEPKNLKEAMDISKARWLIGDWETENADGENSQKQYKWGIEDSVILVHSKTNREYHGVIGFDAGKVVGKYFGNNVVADTEWSGDGNGKLVEIVKMRGFNSNGEAMEFDYGRVINQVDGNTFEMLIHQLSETGELGEVMKNQDTGEPFRVQTWKRKK
;
A
#
# COMPACT_ATOMS: atom_id res chain seq x y z
N MET A 1 10.35 39.41 26.06
CA MET A 1 10.48 38.33 25.05
C MET A 1 9.70 37.12 25.55
N LYS A 2 8.52 36.88 25.01
CA LYS A 2 7.63 35.75 25.40
C LYS A 2 7.80 34.67 24.34
N GLY A 3 8.38 33.53 24.74
CA GLY A 3 8.51 32.35 23.87
C GLY A 3 7.14 31.72 23.61
N LEU A 4 6.76 31.65 22.37
CA LEU A 4 5.62 30.85 21.91
C LEU A 4 6.08 29.40 21.78
N THR A 5 5.63 28.54 22.70
CA THR A 5 5.81 27.10 22.59
C THR A 5 4.79 26.58 21.60
N SER A 6 5.24 26.22 20.41
CA SER A 6 4.39 25.63 19.36
C SER A 6 4.09 24.17 19.76
N LEU A 7 2.85 23.92 20.16
CA LEU A 7 2.34 22.57 20.43
C LEU A 7 2.06 21.90 19.08
N LEU A 8 2.96 21.03 18.65
CA LEU A 8 2.74 20.14 17.49
C LEU A 8 1.66 19.11 17.88
N ILE A 9 0.45 19.34 17.39
CA ILE A 9 -0.62 18.33 17.46
C ILE A 9 -0.36 17.34 16.32
N PHE A 10 0.17 16.17 16.66
CA PHE A 10 0.17 15.00 15.80
C PHE A 10 -1.30 14.56 15.62
N VAL A 11 -1.93 14.97 14.53
CA VAL A 11 -3.20 14.38 14.10
C VAL A 11 -2.84 13.10 13.36
N GLY A 12 -2.61 12.03 14.13
CA GLY A 12 -2.68 10.69 13.56
C GLY A 12 -4.08 10.52 12.99
N LEU A 13 -4.21 10.11 11.73
CA LEU A 13 -5.46 9.62 11.16
C LEU A 13 -5.85 8.35 11.92
N ALA A 14 -6.39 8.55 13.13
CA ALA A 14 -7.08 7.51 13.86
C ALA A 14 -8.37 7.22 13.07
N PHE A 15 -8.67 5.95 12.90
CA PHE A 15 -9.97 5.45 12.47
C PHE A 15 -11.07 5.93 13.43
N ASN A 16 -11.48 7.18 13.30
CA ASN A 16 -12.61 7.73 14.04
C ASN A 16 -13.90 7.46 13.26
N VAL A 17 -14.27 6.19 13.13
CA VAL A 17 -15.66 5.81 13.00
C VAL A 17 -16.17 5.65 14.43
N SER A 18 -16.89 6.64 14.91
CA SER A 18 -17.45 6.71 16.27
C SER A 18 -18.23 5.42 16.56
N GLY A 19 -17.69 4.56 17.43
CA GLY A 19 -18.34 3.36 17.91
C GLY A 19 -17.82 2.01 17.41
N GLN A 20 -16.80 1.94 16.53
CA GLN A 20 -16.14 0.67 16.18
C GLN A 20 -14.97 0.42 17.14
N GLU A 21 -14.91 -0.81 17.68
CA GLU A 21 -13.75 -1.27 18.44
C GLU A 21 -12.50 -1.25 17.54
N GLU A 22 -11.34 -0.87 18.11
CA GLU A 22 -10.06 -0.97 17.41
C GLU A 22 -9.73 -2.43 17.11
N PRO A 23 -9.22 -2.75 15.90
CA PRO A 23 -8.86 -4.11 15.56
C PRO A 23 -7.76 -4.63 16.48
N LYS A 24 -7.84 -5.90 16.88
CA LYS A 24 -6.88 -6.57 17.77
C LYS A 24 -5.87 -7.45 16.99
N ASN A 25 -6.14 -7.70 15.73
CA ASN A 25 -5.32 -8.54 14.85
C ASN A 25 -5.58 -8.20 13.38
N LEU A 26 -4.78 -8.79 12.48
CA LEU A 26 -4.87 -8.55 11.04
C LEU A 26 -6.22 -8.94 10.45
N LYS A 27 -6.80 -10.05 10.90
CA LYS A 27 -8.11 -10.50 10.43
C LYS A 27 -9.21 -9.48 10.71
N GLU A 28 -9.29 -9.01 11.96
CA GLU A 28 -10.27 -7.99 12.36
C GLU A 28 -10.06 -6.69 11.57
N ALA A 29 -8.79 -6.25 11.38
CA ALA A 29 -8.48 -5.09 10.57
C ALA A 29 -8.95 -5.24 9.12
N MET A 30 -8.77 -6.42 8.52
CA MET A 30 -9.24 -6.71 7.17
C MET A 30 -10.78 -6.80 7.08
N ASP A 31 -11.43 -7.30 8.11
CA ASP A 31 -12.90 -7.36 8.16
C ASP A 31 -13.52 -5.96 8.27
N ILE A 32 -12.99 -5.13 9.16
CA ILE A 32 -13.40 -3.73 9.33
C ILE A 32 -13.19 -2.94 8.03
N SER A 33 -12.05 -3.13 7.37
CA SER A 33 -11.71 -2.47 6.10
C SER A 33 -12.43 -3.08 4.90
N LYS A 34 -13.16 -4.20 5.07
CA LYS A 34 -13.70 -5.02 3.98
C LYS A 34 -12.63 -5.43 2.95
N ALA A 35 -11.43 -5.73 3.42
CA ALA A 35 -10.24 -5.95 2.59
C ALA A 35 -9.98 -7.42 2.22
N ARG A 36 -10.81 -8.37 2.66
CA ARG A 36 -10.57 -9.80 2.39
C ARG A 36 -10.54 -10.16 0.91
N TRP A 37 -11.15 -9.36 0.06
CA TRP A 37 -11.09 -9.53 -1.39
C TRP A 37 -9.66 -9.45 -1.93
N LEU A 38 -8.73 -8.78 -1.22
CA LEU A 38 -7.33 -8.68 -1.64
C LEU A 38 -6.63 -10.05 -1.70
N ILE A 39 -7.04 -10.99 -0.83
CA ILE A 39 -6.47 -12.34 -0.79
C ILE A 39 -6.76 -13.08 -2.09
N GLY A 40 -5.70 -13.52 -2.78
CA GLY A 40 -5.76 -14.26 -4.03
C GLY A 40 -4.61 -13.96 -4.96
N ASP A 41 -4.72 -14.51 -6.16
CA ASP A 41 -3.78 -14.30 -7.25
C ASP A 41 -4.36 -13.28 -8.23
N TRP A 42 -3.54 -12.32 -8.61
CA TRP A 42 -3.91 -11.19 -9.43
C TRP A 42 -2.94 -11.01 -10.59
N GLU A 43 -3.45 -10.60 -11.73
CA GLU A 43 -2.66 -10.29 -12.90
C GLU A 43 -3.11 -8.97 -13.55
N THR A 44 -2.16 -8.28 -14.15
CA THR A 44 -2.41 -7.09 -14.97
C THR A 44 -1.44 -7.09 -16.13
N GLU A 45 -1.87 -6.53 -17.26
CA GLU A 45 -1.01 -6.25 -18.39
C GLU A 45 -0.51 -4.82 -18.28
N ASN A 46 0.80 -4.62 -18.37
CA ASN A 46 1.36 -3.27 -18.41
C ASN A 46 1.24 -2.67 -19.83
N ALA A 47 1.60 -1.39 -19.97
CA ALA A 47 1.52 -0.69 -21.25
C ALA A 47 2.38 -1.33 -22.37
N ASP A 48 3.41 -2.09 -22.01
CA ASP A 48 4.33 -2.76 -22.93
C ASP A 48 3.86 -4.20 -23.29
N GLY A 49 2.67 -4.61 -22.82
CA GLY A 49 2.13 -5.95 -23.04
C GLY A 49 2.73 -7.03 -22.12
N GLU A 50 3.54 -6.66 -21.15
CA GLU A 50 4.10 -7.62 -20.19
C GLU A 50 3.11 -7.89 -19.06
N ASN A 51 2.91 -9.17 -18.74
CA ASN A 51 2.06 -9.59 -17.64
C ASN A 51 2.77 -9.40 -16.31
N SER A 52 2.17 -8.61 -15.45
CA SER A 52 2.55 -8.48 -14.05
C SER A 52 1.64 -9.33 -13.18
N GLN A 53 2.19 -9.89 -12.11
CA GLN A 53 1.47 -10.77 -11.19
C GLN A 53 1.64 -10.31 -9.76
N LYS A 54 0.57 -10.47 -8.96
CA LYS A 54 0.60 -10.30 -7.51
C LYS A 54 -0.14 -11.45 -6.85
N GLN A 55 0.39 -11.91 -5.74
CA GLN A 55 -0.22 -12.92 -4.90
C GLN A 55 -0.27 -12.41 -3.47
N TYR A 56 -1.45 -12.50 -2.86
CA TYR A 56 -1.66 -12.28 -1.44
C TYR A 56 -2.27 -13.55 -0.85
N LYS A 57 -1.59 -14.19 0.07
CA LYS A 57 -2.10 -15.41 0.70
C LYS A 57 -1.77 -15.45 2.19
N TRP A 58 -2.62 -16.10 2.97
CA TRP A 58 -2.32 -16.34 4.36
C TRP A 58 -1.07 -17.22 4.50
N GLY A 59 -0.06 -16.71 5.21
CA GLY A 59 1.12 -17.47 5.61
C GLY A 59 0.90 -18.15 6.97
N ILE A 60 0.35 -17.37 7.91
CA ILE A 60 -0.21 -17.84 9.19
C ILE A 60 -1.64 -17.35 9.19
N GLU A 61 -2.59 -18.28 9.31
CA GLU A 61 -4.02 -17.98 9.22
C GLU A 61 -4.39 -16.84 10.17
N ASP A 62 -5.13 -15.87 9.64
CA ASP A 62 -5.61 -14.68 10.35
C ASP A 62 -4.54 -13.72 10.92
N SER A 63 -3.24 -14.02 10.78
CA SER A 63 -2.17 -13.25 11.43
C SER A 63 -1.13 -12.66 10.48
N VAL A 64 -0.80 -13.35 9.40
CA VAL A 64 0.25 -12.93 8.47
C VAL A 64 -0.18 -13.21 7.03
N ILE A 65 -0.08 -12.20 6.16
CA ILE A 65 -0.24 -12.36 4.72
C ILE A 65 1.15 -12.36 4.08
N LEU A 66 1.43 -13.39 3.28
CA LEU A 66 2.59 -13.42 2.40
C LEU A 66 2.23 -12.74 1.09
N VAL A 67 3.14 -11.91 0.62
CA VAL A 67 2.99 -11.18 -0.64
C VAL A 67 4.10 -11.59 -1.60
N HIS A 68 3.72 -11.92 -2.82
CA HIS A 68 4.64 -12.08 -3.93
C HIS A 68 4.18 -11.16 -5.07
N SER A 69 5.07 -10.36 -5.61
CA SER A 69 4.78 -9.48 -6.74
C SER A 69 5.89 -9.63 -7.78
N LYS A 70 5.49 -9.96 -8.99
CA LYS A 70 6.36 -10.05 -10.15
C LYS A 70 5.88 -9.06 -11.20
N THR A 71 6.64 -8.01 -11.37
CA THR A 71 6.48 -6.98 -12.41
C THR A 71 7.77 -6.95 -13.22
N ASN A 72 8.27 -5.79 -13.60
CA ASN A 72 9.65 -5.63 -14.08
C ASN A 72 10.72 -5.99 -13.01
N ARG A 73 10.30 -6.09 -11.75
CA ARG A 73 11.09 -6.56 -10.59
C ARG A 73 10.30 -7.55 -9.79
N GLU A 74 10.99 -8.39 -9.06
CA GLU A 74 10.37 -9.37 -8.17
C GLU A 74 10.51 -8.91 -6.72
N TYR A 75 9.39 -8.99 -5.98
CA TYR A 75 9.31 -8.63 -4.56
C TYR A 75 8.63 -9.74 -3.78
N HIS A 76 9.16 -10.03 -2.62
CA HIS A 76 8.54 -10.87 -1.61
C HIS A 76 8.30 -10.03 -0.35
N GLY A 77 7.20 -10.25 0.30
CA GLY A 77 6.86 -9.46 1.49
C GLY A 77 5.94 -10.18 2.44
N VAL A 78 5.77 -9.52 3.57
CA VAL A 78 4.84 -9.93 4.61
C VAL A 78 4.02 -8.72 5.03
N ILE A 79 2.73 -8.96 5.34
CA ILE A 79 1.85 -8.00 5.98
C ILE A 79 1.39 -8.62 7.28
N GLY A 80 1.44 -7.88 8.36
CA GLY A 80 1.06 -8.28 9.69
C GLY A 80 0.36 -7.16 10.45
N PHE A 81 0.13 -7.41 11.74
CA PHE A 81 -0.49 -6.44 12.63
C PHE A 81 0.45 -6.15 13.79
N ASP A 82 0.77 -4.88 14.01
CA ASP A 82 1.69 -4.43 15.05
C ASP A 82 1.19 -3.12 15.68
N ALA A 83 1.11 -3.09 17.00
CA ALA A 83 0.74 -1.92 17.80
C ALA A 83 -0.51 -1.18 17.28
N GLY A 84 -1.57 -1.91 16.91
CA GLY A 84 -2.83 -1.33 16.43
C GLY A 84 -2.84 -0.99 14.93
N LYS A 85 -1.78 -1.30 14.19
CA LYS A 85 -1.63 -0.95 12.78
C LYS A 85 -1.41 -2.18 11.90
N VAL A 86 -1.88 -2.10 10.66
CA VAL A 86 -1.52 -3.05 9.62
C VAL A 86 -0.23 -2.56 8.96
N VAL A 87 0.83 -3.33 9.10
CA VAL A 87 2.16 -2.98 8.60
C VAL A 87 2.69 -4.08 7.69
N GLY A 88 3.59 -3.71 6.78
CA GLY A 88 4.22 -4.68 5.89
C GLY A 88 5.68 -4.38 5.65
N LYS A 89 6.38 -5.40 5.17
CA LYS A 89 7.76 -5.28 4.73
C LYS A 89 7.98 -6.08 3.46
N TYR A 90 8.56 -5.43 2.46
CA TYR A 90 8.86 -6.04 1.16
C TYR A 90 10.35 -6.03 0.90
N PHE A 91 10.81 -7.08 0.25
CA PHE A 91 12.19 -7.29 -0.17
C PHE A 91 12.22 -7.55 -1.67
N GLY A 92 13.03 -6.80 -2.39
CA GLY A 92 13.33 -6.99 -3.80
C GLY A 92 14.83 -6.95 -4.03
N ASN A 93 15.25 -7.06 -5.29
CA ASN A 93 16.66 -6.93 -5.64
C ASN A 93 17.16 -5.52 -5.28
N ASN A 94 18.05 -5.44 -4.29
CA ASN A 94 18.66 -4.19 -3.81
C ASN A 94 17.68 -3.16 -3.24
N VAL A 95 16.46 -3.57 -2.90
CA VAL A 95 15.41 -2.67 -2.39
C VAL A 95 14.69 -3.32 -1.22
N VAL A 96 14.43 -2.53 -0.19
CA VAL A 96 13.55 -2.85 0.93
C VAL A 96 12.50 -1.77 1.04
N ALA A 97 11.25 -2.16 1.31
CA ALA A 97 10.20 -1.21 1.59
C ALA A 97 9.48 -1.56 2.90
N ASP A 98 9.28 -0.57 3.74
CA ASP A 98 8.37 -0.63 4.88
C ASP A 98 7.03 -0.03 4.45
N THR A 99 5.92 -0.64 4.87
CA THR A 99 4.59 -0.17 4.48
C THR A 99 3.65 -0.07 5.69
N GLU A 100 2.73 0.87 5.60
CA GLU A 100 1.60 1.01 6.53
C GLU A 100 0.30 1.02 5.72
N TRP A 101 -0.69 0.25 6.17
CA TRP A 101 -1.95 0.05 5.47
C TRP A 101 -3.12 0.61 6.26
N SER A 102 -4.07 1.19 5.55
CA SER A 102 -5.36 1.62 6.09
C SER A 102 -6.48 1.34 5.10
N GLY A 103 -7.71 1.36 5.58
CA GLY A 103 -8.89 1.16 4.73
C GLY A 103 -10.05 2.02 5.20
N ASP A 104 -10.95 2.36 4.27
CA ASP A 104 -12.11 3.23 4.52
C ASP A 104 -13.38 2.46 4.94
N GLY A 105 -13.30 1.13 5.05
CA GLY A 105 -14.45 0.28 5.34
C GLY A 105 -15.41 0.05 4.15
N ASN A 106 -15.08 0.58 2.96
CA ASN A 106 -15.90 0.47 1.75
C ASN A 106 -15.17 -0.23 0.58
N GLY A 107 -14.01 -0.86 0.87
CA GLY A 107 -13.23 -1.58 -0.12
C GLY A 107 -12.11 -0.75 -0.76
N LYS A 108 -11.90 0.48 -0.31
CA LYS A 108 -10.72 1.27 -0.67
C LYS A 108 -9.63 1.04 0.38
N LEU A 109 -8.43 0.75 -0.09
CA LEU A 109 -7.23 0.60 0.74
C LEU A 109 -6.21 1.66 0.37
N VAL A 110 -5.46 2.10 1.36
CA VAL A 110 -4.31 2.99 1.19
C VAL A 110 -3.09 2.27 1.77
N GLU A 111 -2.03 2.21 0.98
CA GLU A 111 -0.73 1.71 1.39
C GLU A 111 0.28 2.86 1.28
N ILE A 112 0.87 3.27 2.39
CA ILE A 112 2.01 4.18 2.42
C ILE A 112 3.27 3.35 2.33
N VAL A 113 4.12 3.63 1.36
CA VAL A 113 5.34 2.86 1.06
C VAL A 113 6.55 3.75 1.28
N LYS A 114 7.46 3.29 2.11
CA LYS A 114 8.79 3.89 2.32
C LYS A 114 9.84 2.95 1.78
N MET A 115 10.35 3.26 0.59
CA MET A 115 11.29 2.40 -0.11
C MET A 115 12.70 2.96 -0.03
N ARG A 116 13.66 2.09 0.24
CA ARG A 116 15.10 2.41 0.23
C ARG A 116 15.89 1.28 -0.40
N GLY A 117 17.02 1.63 -0.96
CA GLY A 117 17.89 0.64 -1.62
C GLY A 117 18.95 1.28 -2.48
N PHE A 118 19.30 0.59 -3.55
CA PHE A 118 20.28 1.05 -4.52
C PHE A 118 19.70 0.98 -5.94
N ASN A 119 19.99 2.01 -6.74
CA ASN A 119 19.67 2.00 -8.16
C ASN A 119 20.61 1.09 -8.96
N SER A 120 20.42 1.01 -10.27
CA SER A 120 21.24 0.18 -11.16
C SER A 120 22.73 0.61 -11.21
N ASN A 121 23.03 1.85 -10.82
CA ASN A 121 24.39 2.39 -10.78
C ASN A 121 25.06 2.18 -9.40
N GLY A 122 24.37 1.55 -8.44
CA GLY A 122 24.86 1.34 -7.07
C GLY A 122 24.73 2.57 -6.17
N GLU A 123 23.99 3.59 -6.58
CA GLU A 123 23.76 4.79 -5.78
C GLU A 123 22.58 4.55 -4.83
N ALA A 124 22.68 5.02 -3.58
CA ALA A 124 21.60 4.95 -2.63
C ALA A 124 20.36 5.72 -3.11
N MET A 125 19.19 5.14 -2.94
CA MET A 125 17.90 5.76 -3.26
C MET A 125 16.91 5.60 -2.14
N GLU A 126 16.13 6.64 -1.90
CA GLU A 126 14.95 6.63 -1.04
C GLU A 126 13.78 7.20 -1.84
N PHE A 127 12.62 6.54 -1.75
CA PHE A 127 11.44 6.97 -2.47
C PHE A 127 10.18 6.60 -1.70
N ASP A 128 9.46 7.62 -1.23
CA ASP A 128 8.22 7.46 -0.48
C ASP A 128 7.03 7.80 -1.38
N TYR A 129 6.00 6.96 -1.33
CA TYR A 129 4.79 7.16 -2.11
C TYR A 129 3.58 6.48 -1.48
N GLY A 130 2.39 6.90 -1.87
CA GLY A 130 1.15 6.25 -1.52
C GLY A 130 0.60 5.39 -2.67
N ARG A 131 -0.04 4.29 -2.34
CA ARG A 131 -0.91 3.53 -3.26
C ARG A 131 -2.34 3.62 -2.79
N VAL A 132 -3.24 3.98 -3.68
CA VAL A 132 -4.68 3.85 -3.46
C VAL A 132 -5.17 2.67 -4.27
N ILE A 133 -5.80 1.73 -3.60
CA ILE A 133 -6.27 0.47 -4.18
C ILE A 133 -7.78 0.43 -3.99
N ASN A 134 -8.53 0.50 -5.09
CA ASN A 134 -9.97 0.53 -5.10
C ASN A 134 -10.52 -0.80 -5.63
N GLN A 135 -11.33 -1.49 -4.84
CA GLN A 135 -12.08 -2.63 -5.33
C GLN A 135 -13.14 -2.13 -6.33
N VAL A 136 -13.09 -2.61 -7.58
CA VAL A 136 -14.09 -2.33 -8.60
C VAL A 136 -15.22 -3.36 -8.50
N ASP A 137 -14.87 -4.64 -8.38
CA ASP A 137 -15.78 -5.76 -8.17
C ASP A 137 -15.08 -6.92 -7.45
N GLY A 138 -15.73 -8.10 -7.37
CA GLY A 138 -15.15 -9.28 -6.71
C GLY A 138 -13.88 -9.85 -7.36
N ASN A 139 -13.59 -9.47 -8.62
CA ASN A 139 -12.50 -10.00 -9.43
C ASN A 139 -11.60 -8.91 -10.02
N THR A 140 -11.83 -7.65 -9.69
CA THR A 140 -11.11 -6.51 -10.27
C THR A 140 -10.81 -5.46 -9.22
N PHE A 141 -9.59 -4.96 -9.19
CA PHE A 141 -9.26 -3.73 -8.47
C PHE A 141 -8.37 -2.81 -9.33
N GLU A 142 -8.43 -1.53 -9.02
CA GLU A 142 -7.56 -0.51 -9.60
C GLU A 142 -6.57 0.00 -8.57
N MET A 143 -5.36 0.30 -9.01
CA MET A 143 -4.30 0.86 -8.20
C MET A 143 -3.77 2.14 -8.81
N LEU A 144 -3.73 3.19 -8.01
CA LEU A 144 -3.18 4.51 -8.34
C LEU A 144 -1.99 4.81 -7.44
N ILE A 145 -0.98 5.48 -8.00
CA ILE A 145 0.17 5.95 -7.23
C ILE A 145 0.00 7.43 -6.94
N HIS A 146 0.21 7.79 -5.69
CA HIS A 146 0.09 9.14 -5.16
C HIS A 146 1.43 9.64 -4.62
N GLN A 147 1.66 10.93 -4.72
CA GLN A 147 2.73 11.59 -3.98
C GLN A 147 2.38 11.59 -2.48
N LEU A 148 3.41 11.71 -1.65
CA LEU A 148 3.21 12.04 -0.25
C LEU A 148 3.60 13.49 -0.01
N SER A 149 2.89 14.14 0.91
CA SER A 149 3.27 15.45 1.43
C SER A 149 4.54 15.34 2.29
N GLU A 150 5.12 16.46 2.67
CA GLU A 150 6.25 16.51 3.63
C GLU A 150 5.89 15.89 5.00
N THR A 151 4.60 15.85 5.33
CA THR A 151 4.10 15.21 6.56
C THR A 151 3.82 13.72 6.40
N GLY A 152 4.02 13.16 5.20
CA GLY A 152 3.76 11.75 4.88
C GLY A 152 2.29 11.43 4.60
N GLU A 153 1.44 12.44 4.44
CA GLU A 153 0.03 12.27 4.08
C GLU A 153 -0.14 12.05 2.57
N LEU A 154 -1.22 11.37 2.20
CA LEU A 154 -1.54 11.10 0.81
C LEU A 154 -1.86 12.40 0.07
N GLY A 155 -1.08 12.71 -0.94
CA GLY A 155 -1.23 13.88 -1.81
C GLY A 155 -1.93 13.56 -3.13
N GLU A 156 -1.60 14.33 -4.17
CA GLU A 156 -2.18 14.15 -5.50
C GLU A 156 -1.69 12.86 -6.18
N VAL A 157 -2.50 12.39 -7.14
CA VAL A 157 -2.08 11.29 -8.03
C VAL A 157 -0.82 11.69 -8.77
N MET A 158 0.18 10.83 -8.76
CA MET A 158 1.39 11.03 -9.56
C MET A 158 1.03 11.01 -11.04
N LYS A 159 1.50 12.00 -11.78
CA LYS A 159 1.27 12.15 -13.22
C LYS A 159 2.56 11.94 -13.99
N ASN A 160 2.43 11.40 -15.18
CA ASN A 160 3.49 11.40 -16.17
C ASN A 160 3.73 12.86 -16.60
N GLN A 161 4.98 13.30 -16.53
CA GLN A 161 5.35 14.69 -16.84
C GLN A 161 5.13 15.05 -18.31
N ASP A 162 5.23 14.09 -19.21
CA ASP A 162 5.12 14.32 -20.66
C ASP A 162 3.66 14.32 -21.13
N THR A 163 2.79 13.50 -20.52
CA THR A 163 1.40 13.33 -20.98
C THR A 163 0.37 13.99 -20.06
N GLY A 164 0.73 14.29 -18.82
CA GLY A 164 -0.19 14.77 -17.79
C GLY A 164 -1.17 13.71 -17.25
N GLU A 165 -1.16 12.49 -17.82
CA GLU A 165 -2.00 11.39 -17.39
C GLU A 165 -1.50 10.76 -16.08
N PRO A 166 -2.36 10.12 -15.29
CA PRO A 166 -1.95 9.43 -14.09
C PRO A 166 -0.81 8.43 -14.35
N PHE A 167 0.23 8.53 -13.54
CA PHE A 167 1.36 7.61 -13.65
C PHE A 167 0.96 6.22 -13.14
N ARG A 168 0.99 5.23 -14.03
CA ARG A 168 0.74 3.81 -13.70
C ARG A 168 -0.63 3.53 -13.07
N VAL A 169 -1.71 3.91 -13.74
CA VAL A 169 -3.01 3.29 -13.44
C VAL A 169 -2.90 1.81 -13.81
N GLN A 170 -3.12 0.94 -12.84
CA GLN A 170 -3.08 -0.51 -13.05
C GLN A 170 -4.42 -1.12 -12.68
N THR A 171 -5.05 -1.77 -13.64
CA THR A 171 -6.24 -2.58 -13.41
C THR A 171 -5.82 -4.03 -13.25
N TRP A 172 -6.03 -4.56 -12.06
CA TRP A 172 -5.68 -5.93 -11.68
C TRP A 172 -6.91 -6.82 -11.74
N LYS A 173 -6.79 -7.97 -12.37
CA LYS A 173 -7.84 -8.97 -12.47
C LYS A 173 -7.45 -10.24 -11.73
N ARG A 174 -8.43 -10.87 -11.08
CA ARG A 174 -8.22 -12.15 -10.40
C ARG A 174 -7.85 -13.22 -11.42
N LYS A 175 -6.76 -13.91 -11.16
CA LYS A 175 -6.33 -15.05 -11.98
C LYS A 175 -7.29 -16.22 -11.76
N LYS A 176 -7.74 -16.82 -12.85
CA LYS A 176 -8.64 -17.99 -12.86
C LYS A 176 -7.89 -19.29 -12.61
#